data_de75a3bae40a9a5307af2005367c1105
#
_entry.id   de75a3bae40a9a5307af2005367c1105
#
_cell.length_a   1.000
_cell.length_b   1.000
_cell.length_c   1.000
_cell.angle_alpha   90.00
_cell.angle_beta   90.00
_cell.angle_gamma   90.00
#
_symmetry.space_group_name_H-M   'P 1'
#
loop_
_entity.id
_entity.type
_entity.pdbx_description
1 polymer ?
#
loop_
_entity_poly.entity_id
_entity_poly.type
_entity_poly.pdbx_seq_one_letter_code
_entity_poly.pdbx_strand_id
1 'polypeptide(L)'
;MPLVSRPYYLDFLRRHKDRPIIKVVSGIRRCGKSTLFKLFQDELLADNVTVEQIIDINFELMEYDKLRDYRALYEYINERIIPSKKMYLFLDEIQHVPSFERVVDNFFVQDNIDIYITGSNAYFMSSDMATLLTGRYVQIEMLPLSYKEYVDAYSESGLSRMVLYEKYVSEGSFPGLLHMSENWQGRQDYLQGLFNTVVLKDIVDRLKIADIKLLESIVRYIFANIGSLINPTKIANSLTSAGRKVDNKTVERYLRGLEDSLLLYNTERFDVRGKELLRLRPKYYVVDMAFKQLLLPDINRDRGHVLENVVYLELRRRGYTVYVGQLTKGEIDFVAQKPGGILEYYQVSESVLDPTTRDRELAPLEAVKDQYPKFLLTMDELYKPHNYNGIQQCNVLDWLIGM
;
A
#
# COMPACT_ATOMS: atom_id res chain seq x y z
N MET A 1 -6.26 -0.66 23.43
CA MET A 1 -7.18 -0.24 22.35
C MET A 1 -7.75 -1.47 21.67
N PRO A 2 -8.99 -1.45 21.21
CA PRO A 2 -9.57 -2.54 20.44
C PRO A 2 -8.78 -2.72 19.12
N LEU A 3 -8.78 -3.94 18.60
CA LEU A 3 -8.24 -4.24 17.28
C LEU A 3 -9.02 -3.42 16.23
N VAL A 4 -8.31 -2.76 15.33
CA VAL A 4 -8.96 -2.00 14.25
C VAL A 4 -9.53 -2.99 13.25
N SER A 5 -10.83 -2.90 13.02
CA SER A 5 -11.48 -3.68 11.97
C SER A 5 -10.94 -3.24 10.60
N ARG A 6 -10.68 -4.22 9.72
CA ARG A 6 -10.15 -4.02 8.36
C ARG A 6 -11.17 -4.54 7.34
N PRO A 7 -12.37 -3.94 7.26
CA PRO A 7 -13.51 -4.54 6.56
C PRO A 7 -13.22 -4.86 5.09
N TYR A 8 -12.54 -3.98 4.37
CA TYR A 8 -12.19 -4.19 2.97
C TYR A 8 -11.36 -5.48 2.75
N TYR A 9 -10.39 -5.73 3.62
CA TYR A 9 -9.53 -6.92 3.52
C TYR A 9 -10.22 -8.18 4.05
N LEU A 10 -11.03 -8.07 5.11
CA LEU A 10 -11.87 -9.16 5.59
C LEU A 10 -12.89 -9.60 4.54
N ASP A 11 -13.53 -8.65 3.85
CA ASP A 11 -14.46 -8.94 2.76
C ASP A 11 -13.79 -9.66 1.58
N PHE A 12 -12.52 -9.35 1.30
CA PHE A 12 -11.74 -10.11 0.34
C PHE A 12 -11.58 -11.58 0.78
N LEU A 13 -11.21 -11.83 2.04
CA LEU A 13 -11.05 -13.18 2.56
C LEU A 13 -12.37 -13.94 2.59
N ARG A 14 -13.46 -13.31 3.06
CA ARG A 14 -14.83 -13.88 3.08
C ARG A 14 -15.30 -14.27 1.68
N ARG A 15 -15.09 -13.40 0.69
CA ARG A 15 -15.51 -13.63 -0.71
C ARG A 15 -14.85 -14.86 -1.32
N HIS A 16 -13.63 -15.16 -0.93
CA HIS A 16 -12.84 -16.25 -1.47
C HIS A 16 -12.76 -17.48 -0.53
N LYS A 17 -13.40 -17.43 0.65
CA LYS A 17 -13.51 -18.56 1.59
C LYS A 17 -14.11 -19.77 0.86
N ASP A 18 -13.54 -20.95 1.12
CA ASP A 18 -13.98 -22.24 0.59
C ASP A 18 -13.96 -22.33 -0.96
N ARG A 19 -13.25 -21.43 -1.62
CA ARG A 19 -13.04 -21.49 -3.07
C ARG A 19 -11.71 -22.21 -3.38
N PRO A 20 -11.64 -23.01 -4.46
CA PRO A 20 -10.42 -23.69 -4.88
C PRO A 20 -9.40 -22.69 -5.47
N ILE A 21 -8.94 -21.78 -4.62
CA ILE A 21 -7.99 -20.72 -4.96
C ILE A 21 -7.19 -20.31 -3.72
N ILE A 22 -5.90 -20.06 -3.84
CA ILE A 22 -5.03 -19.63 -2.76
C ILE A 22 -5.26 -18.14 -2.50
N LYS A 23 -5.43 -17.73 -1.25
CA LYS A 23 -5.60 -16.34 -0.83
C LYS A 23 -4.26 -15.77 -0.38
N VAL A 24 -3.78 -14.77 -1.11
CA VAL A 24 -2.51 -14.11 -0.84
C VAL A 24 -2.76 -12.71 -0.30
N VAL A 25 -2.24 -12.43 0.89
CA VAL A 25 -2.23 -11.09 1.48
C VAL A 25 -0.79 -10.59 1.52
N SER A 26 -0.46 -9.71 0.60
CA SER A 26 0.84 -9.00 0.59
C SER A 26 0.71 -7.64 1.27
N GLY A 27 1.81 -7.01 1.59
CA GLY A 27 1.82 -5.66 2.18
C GLY A 27 3.09 -5.39 2.97
N ILE A 28 3.41 -4.12 3.14
CA ILE A 28 4.61 -3.69 3.87
C ILE A 28 4.65 -4.30 5.29
N ARG A 29 5.83 -4.51 5.84
CA ARG A 29 5.97 -4.96 7.23
C ARG A 29 5.17 -4.08 8.19
N ARG A 30 4.55 -4.71 9.21
CA ARG A 30 3.77 -4.03 10.26
C ARG A 30 2.48 -3.34 9.79
N CYS A 31 2.01 -3.57 8.56
CA CYS A 31 0.70 -3.03 8.11
C CYS A 31 -0.52 -3.78 8.69
N GLY A 32 -0.29 -4.92 9.38
CA GLY A 32 -1.33 -5.66 10.11
C GLY A 32 -1.77 -6.98 9.48
N LYS A 33 -0.97 -7.61 8.59
CA LYS A 33 -1.30 -8.90 7.92
C LYS A 33 -1.62 -10.03 8.90
N SER A 34 -0.73 -10.27 9.87
CA SER A 34 -0.94 -11.30 10.91
C SER A 34 -2.18 -11.03 11.76
N THR A 35 -2.47 -9.74 12.04
CA THR A 35 -3.69 -9.33 12.75
C THR A 35 -4.94 -9.59 11.91
N LEU A 36 -4.87 -9.34 10.59
CA LEU A 36 -5.97 -9.65 9.67
C LEU A 36 -6.30 -11.15 9.67
N PHE A 37 -5.27 -12.01 9.67
CA PHE A 37 -5.49 -13.46 9.77
C PHE A 37 -6.14 -13.85 11.10
N LYS A 38 -5.72 -13.26 12.22
CA LYS A 38 -6.38 -13.49 13.51
C LYS A 38 -7.85 -13.07 13.51
N LEU A 39 -8.15 -11.87 13.01
CA LEU A 39 -9.53 -11.41 12.90
C LEU A 39 -10.38 -12.36 12.05
N PHE A 40 -9.84 -12.88 10.96
CA PHE A 40 -10.56 -13.82 10.11
C PHE A 40 -10.69 -15.21 10.75
N GLN A 41 -9.69 -15.69 11.48
CA GLN A 41 -9.77 -16.92 12.27
C GLN A 41 -10.85 -16.82 13.36
N ASP A 42 -10.96 -15.66 14.04
CA ASP A 42 -12.02 -15.42 15.02
C ASP A 42 -13.42 -15.50 14.37
N GLU A 43 -13.58 -14.99 13.15
CA GLU A 43 -14.82 -15.15 12.37
C GLU A 43 -15.10 -16.60 12.02
N LEU A 44 -14.10 -17.38 11.61
CA LEU A 44 -14.25 -18.81 11.33
C LEU A 44 -14.71 -19.57 12.58
N LEU A 45 -14.13 -19.28 13.73
CA LEU A 45 -14.54 -19.89 15.01
C LEU A 45 -15.97 -19.51 15.40
N ALA A 46 -16.38 -18.27 15.15
CA ALA A 46 -17.76 -17.83 15.34
C ALA A 46 -18.74 -18.52 14.39
N ASP A 47 -18.28 -18.90 13.20
CA ASP A 47 -19.03 -19.68 12.17
C ASP A 47 -19.00 -21.20 12.43
N ASN A 48 -18.73 -21.68 13.65
CA ASN A 48 -18.67 -23.08 14.06
C ASN A 48 -17.52 -23.90 13.45
N VAL A 49 -16.48 -23.28 12.93
CA VAL A 49 -15.19 -23.96 12.65
C VAL A 49 -14.50 -24.25 13.99
N THR A 50 -14.00 -25.46 14.18
CA THR A 50 -13.29 -25.82 15.42
C THR A 50 -11.81 -25.47 15.36
N VAL A 51 -11.16 -25.29 16.49
CA VAL A 51 -9.73 -24.92 16.56
C VAL A 51 -8.84 -25.93 15.82
N GLU A 52 -9.20 -27.22 15.89
CA GLU A 52 -8.45 -28.30 15.21
C GLU A 52 -8.53 -28.22 13.68
N GLN A 53 -9.50 -27.48 13.13
CA GLN A 53 -9.62 -27.24 11.67
C GLN A 53 -8.73 -26.07 11.22
N ILE A 54 -8.12 -25.32 12.12
CA ILE A 54 -7.28 -24.18 11.79
C ILE A 54 -5.82 -24.56 12.08
N ILE A 55 -4.99 -24.52 11.03
CA ILE A 55 -3.54 -24.67 11.14
C ILE A 55 -2.96 -23.29 10.89
N ASP A 56 -2.39 -22.66 11.92
CA ASP A 56 -1.82 -21.31 11.86
C ASP A 56 -0.33 -21.37 12.18
N ILE A 57 0.51 -20.94 11.22
CA ILE A 57 1.97 -20.99 11.34
C ILE A 57 2.52 -19.61 10.96
N ASN A 58 3.16 -18.95 11.94
CA ASN A 58 3.87 -17.69 11.70
C ASN A 58 5.38 -17.93 11.69
N PHE A 59 6.01 -17.81 10.53
CA PHE A 59 7.43 -18.10 10.33
C PHE A 59 8.38 -17.02 10.89
N GLU A 60 7.88 -15.96 11.49
CA GLU A 60 8.71 -15.03 12.30
C GLU A 60 8.93 -15.54 13.74
N LEU A 61 8.15 -16.53 14.20
CA LEU A 61 8.26 -17.09 15.55
C LEU A 61 9.30 -18.23 15.60
N MET A 62 10.14 -18.21 16.63
CA MET A 62 11.20 -19.21 16.83
C MET A 62 10.69 -20.64 16.99
N GLU A 63 9.48 -20.82 17.49
CA GLU A 63 8.85 -22.15 17.64
C GLU A 63 8.69 -22.88 16.30
N TYR A 64 8.58 -22.13 15.19
CA TYR A 64 8.46 -22.65 13.83
C TYR A 64 9.75 -22.64 13.02
N ASP A 65 10.90 -22.33 13.62
CA ASP A 65 12.19 -22.29 12.90
C ASP A 65 12.51 -23.59 12.16
N LYS A 66 12.17 -24.74 12.76
CA LYS A 66 12.36 -26.06 12.13
C LYS A 66 11.48 -26.27 10.90
N LEU A 67 10.33 -25.57 10.84
CA LEU A 67 9.39 -25.65 9.73
C LEU A 67 9.79 -24.76 8.54
N ARG A 68 10.90 -24.04 8.63
CA ARG A 68 11.49 -23.33 7.48
C ARG A 68 12.11 -24.28 6.44
N ASP A 69 12.29 -25.56 6.79
CA ASP A 69 12.48 -26.63 5.80
C ASP A 69 11.12 -27.06 5.22
N TYR A 70 10.96 -27.01 3.90
CA TYR A 70 9.69 -27.29 3.26
C TYR A 70 9.18 -28.72 3.49
N ARG A 71 10.07 -29.70 3.71
CA ARG A 71 9.69 -31.09 3.99
C ARG A 71 9.16 -31.23 5.40
N ALA A 72 9.86 -30.62 6.37
CA ALA A 72 9.38 -30.57 7.76
C ALA A 72 8.02 -29.85 7.86
N LEU A 73 7.84 -28.77 7.08
CA LEU A 73 6.56 -28.07 6.98
C LEU A 73 5.46 -28.98 6.42
N TYR A 74 5.75 -29.71 5.34
CA TYR A 74 4.81 -30.64 4.75
C TYR A 74 4.37 -31.73 5.77
N GLU A 75 5.32 -32.37 6.44
CA GLU A 75 5.05 -33.40 7.44
C GLU A 75 4.21 -32.85 8.60
N TYR A 76 4.58 -31.69 9.13
CA TYR A 76 3.86 -31.02 10.22
C TYR A 76 2.40 -30.72 9.88
N ILE A 77 2.11 -30.22 8.67
CA ILE A 77 0.76 -29.94 8.21
C ILE A 77 0.01 -31.26 8.00
N ASN A 78 0.63 -32.22 7.31
CA ASN A 78 0.01 -33.50 6.97
C ASN A 78 -0.45 -34.30 8.20
N GLU A 79 0.30 -34.25 9.30
CA GLU A 79 -0.05 -34.89 10.58
C GLU A 79 -1.30 -34.27 11.25
N ARG A 80 -1.63 -33.01 10.90
CA ARG A 80 -2.74 -32.26 11.52
C ARG A 80 -3.98 -32.18 10.66
N ILE A 81 -3.93 -32.66 9.43
CA ILE A 81 -5.11 -32.70 8.56
C ILE A 81 -6.10 -33.72 9.07
N ILE A 82 -7.36 -33.29 9.21
CA ILE A 82 -8.50 -34.17 9.50
C ILE A 82 -9.22 -34.45 8.17
N PRO A 83 -9.10 -35.65 7.59
CA PRO A 83 -9.58 -35.92 6.24
C PRO A 83 -11.08 -35.70 6.04
N SER A 84 -11.88 -35.85 7.11
CA SER A 84 -13.34 -35.71 7.09
C SER A 84 -13.83 -34.29 7.33
N LYS A 85 -12.93 -33.32 7.56
CA LYS A 85 -13.28 -31.93 7.87
C LYS A 85 -12.65 -30.97 6.87
N LYS A 86 -13.30 -29.82 6.68
CA LYS A 86 -12.66 -28.68 6.00
C LYS A 86 -11.58 -28.09 6.89
N MET A 87 -10.38 -27.94 6.34
CA MET A 87 -9.21 -27.39 7.03
C MET A 87 -8.89 -26.00 6.49
N TYR A 88 -8.46 -25.11 7.36
CA TYR A 88 -8.05 -23.75 7.04
C TYR A 88 -6.56 -23.59 7.39
N LEU A 89 -5.73 -23.44 6.36
CA LEU A 89 -4.28 -23.36 6.50
C LEU A 89 -3.81 -21.90 6.35
N PHE A 90 -3.31 -21.32 7.44
CA PHE A 90 -2.72 -19.99 7.49
C PHE A 90 -1.22 -20.08 7.59
N LEU A 91 -0.51 -19.54 6.60
CA LEU A 91 0.95 -19.52 6.51
C LEU A 91 1.42 -18.07 6.47
N ASP A 92 1.77 -17.53 7.62
CA ASP A 92 2.14 -16.12 7.80
C ASP A 92 3.65 -15.93 7.58
N GLU A 93 4.02 -14.95 6.71
CA GLU A 93 5.38 -14.65 6.27
C GLU A 93 6.08 -15.87 5.64
N ILE A 94 5.38 -16.57 4.73
CA ILE A 94 5.80 -17.86 4.11
C ILE A 94 7.10 -17.75 3.30
N GLN A 95 7.54 -16.55 2.88
CA GLN A 95 8.80 -16.35 2.18
C GLN A 95 10.03 -16.78 2.99
N HIS A 96 9.88 -17.01 4.29
CA HIS A 96 10.95 -17.58 5.13
C HIS A 96 11.16 -19.08 4.90
N VAL A 97 10.31 -19.74 4.13
CA VAL A 97 10.41 -21.15 3.76
C VAL A 97 10.88 -21.26 2.30
N PRO A 98 12.13 -21.59 2.03
CA PRO A 98 12.59 -21.84 0.64
C PRO A 98 11.79 -22.97 -0.01
N SER A 99 11.36 -22.78 -1.26
CA SER A 99 10.56 -23.75 -2.02
C SER A 99 9.17 -24.05 -1.40
N PHE A 100 8.59 -23.10 -0.67
CA PHE A 100 7.26 -23.22 -0.05
C PHE A 100 6.16 -23.55 -1.07
N GLU A 101 6.31 -23.10 -2.30
CA GLU A 101 5.35 -23.36 -3.39
C GLU A 101 5.07 -24.85 -3.57
N ARG A 102 6.07 -25.71 -3.34
CA ARG A 102 5.90 -27.19 -3.43
C ARG A 102 4.95 -27.71 -2.36
N VAL A 103 4.98 -27.11 -1.17
CA VAL A 103 4.06 -27.49 -0.07
C VAL A 103 2.66 -26.97 -0.36
N VAL A 104 2.57 -25.69 -0.76
CA VAL A 104 1.29 -25.04 -1.08
C VAL A 104 0.59 -25.78 -2.24
N ASP A 105 1.30 -26.10 -3.32
CA ASP A 105 0.74 -26.83 -4.48
C ASP A 105 0.26 -28.23 -4.08
N ASN A 106 0.98 -28.92 -3.19
CA ASN A 106 0.58 -30.25 -2.72
C ASN A 106 -0.73 -30.24 -1.94
N PHE A 107 -0.92 -29.26 -1.06
CA PHE A 107 -2.16 -29.12 -0.30
C PHE A 107 -3.29 -28.47 -1.09
N PHE A 108 -2.96 -27.66 -2.10
CA PHE A 108 -3.96 -27.03 -2.97
C PHE A 108 -4.83 -28.04 -3.77
N VAL A 109 -4.26 -29.20 -4.11
CA VAL A 109 -5.01 -30.25 -4.84
C VAL A 109 -5.95 -31.06 -3.95
N GLN A 110 -5.97 -30.80 -2.65
CA GLN A 110 -6.86 -31.44 -1.68
C GLN A 110 -8.11 -30.57 -1.47
N ASP A 111 -9.29 -31.07 -1.85
CA ASP A 111 -10.56 -30.32 -1.85
C ASP A 111 -10.98 -29.83 -0.44
N ASN A 112 -10.49 -30.50 0.60
CA ASN A 112 -10.82 -30.16 1.97
C ASN A 112 -9.87 -29.13 2.62
N ILE A 113 -8.90 -28.57 1.87
CA ILE A 113 -7.96 -27.57 2.42
C ILE A 113 -8.19 -26.20 1.77
N ASP A 114 -8.34 -25.19 2.60
CA ASP A 114 -8.44 -23.78 2.20
C ASP A 114 -7.19 -23.03 2.64
N ILE A 115 -6.47 -22.40 1.69
CA ILE A 115 -5.10 -21.90 1.91
C ILE A 115 -5.05 -20.37 1.90
N TYR A 116 -4.45 -19.82 2.94
CA TYR A 116 -4.20 -18.39 3.15
C TYR A 116 -2.72 -18.17 3.44
N ILE A 117 -2.07 -17.29 2.67
CA ILE A 117 -0.66 -17.01 2.83
C ILE A 117 -0.41 -15.51 2.92
N THR A 118 0.59 -15.10 3.71
CA THR A 118 1.07 -13.72 3.71
C THR A 118 2.53 -13.61 3.33
N GLY A 119 2.89 -12.40 2.91
CA GLY A 119 4.28 -12.01 2.73
C GLY A 119 4.47 -10.49 2.71
N SER A 120 5.65 -10.06 3.15
CA SER A 120 5.93 -8.64 3.40
C SER A 120 6.75 -7.93 2.32
N ASN A 121 6.96 -8.55 1.17
CA ASN A 121 7.75 -7.95 0.09
C ASN A 121 7.12 -8.21 -1.28
N ALA A 122 7.64 -7.51 -2.29
CA ALA A 122 7.20 -7.66 -3.67
C ALA A 122 7.55 -9.03 -4.31
N TYR A 123 8.26 -9.92 -3.60
CA TYR A 123 8.36 -11.31 -4.03
C TYR A 123 6.96 -11.89 -4.28
N PHE A 124 5.99 -11.49 -3.45
CA PHE A 124 4.58 -11.82 -3.63
C PHE A 124 3.87 -10.97 -4.70
N MET A 125 4.49 -9.89 -5.18
CA MET A 125 3.97 -9.03 -6.26
C MET A 125 4.62 -9.30 -7.61
N SER A 126 5.71 -10.10 -7.63
CA SER A 126 6.50 -10.35 -8.84
C SER A 126 5.84 -11.39 -9.75
N SER A 127 6.22 -11.33 -11.03
CA SER A 127 5.95 -12.38 -12.01
C SER A 127 6.39 -13.80 -11.53
N ASP A 128 7.27 -13.86 -10.53
CA ASP A 128 7.78 -15.11 -9.97
C ASP A 128 6.67 -15.86 -9.20
N MET A 129 5.85 -15.15 -8.39
CA MET A 129 4.67 -15.77 -7.74
C MET A 129 3.65 -16.29 -8.76
N ALA A 130 3.40 -15.50 -9.82
CA ALA A 130 2.51 -15.94 -10.89
C ALA A 130 3.02 -17.22 -11.57
N THR A 131 4.34 -17.37 -11.66
CA THR A 131 4.99 -18.57 -12.22
C THR A 131 4.98 -19.73 -11.20
N LEU A 132 5.27 -19.44 -9.92
CA LEU A 132 5.36 -20.44 -8.86
C LEU A 132 4.00 -21.06 -8.52
N LEU A 133 2.95 -20.24 -8.34
CA LEU A 133 1.61 -20.70 -8.02
C LEU A 133 0.69 -20.89 -9.26
N THR A 134 1.27 -20.81 -10.46
CA THR A 134 0.63 -21.15 -11.75
C THR A 134 -0.80 -20.59 -11.95
N GLY A 135 -1.05 -19.34 -11.50
CA GLY A 135 -2.34 -18.68 -11.64
C GLY A 135 -3.46 -19.19 -10.72
N ARG A 136 -3.13 -19.99 -9.70
CA ARG A 136 -4.10 -20.60 -8.75
C ARG A 136 -4.33 -19.74 -7.51
N TYR A 137 -4.09 -18.43 -7.57
CA TYR A 137 -4.23 -17.54 -6.43
C TYR A 137 -5.00 -16.26 -6.77
N VAL A 138 -5.56 -15.67 -5.75
CA VAL A 138 -6.03 -14.28 -5.73
C VAL A 138 -5.21 -13.50 -4.71
N GLN A 139 -4.92 -12.24 -5.02
CA GLN A 139 -4.06 -11.43 -4.19
C GLN A 139 -4.71 -10.11 -3.83
N ILE A 140 -4.48 -9.68 -2.58
CA ILE A 140 -4.77 -8.33 -2.12
C ILE A 140 -3.52 -7.72 -1.49
N GLU A 141 -3.24 -6.46 -1.84
CA GLU A 141 -2.17 -5.70 -1.20
C GLU A 141 -2.74 -4.92 -0.01
N MET A 142 -2.21 -5.20 1.18
CA MET A 142 -2.64 -4.56 2.42
C MET A 142 -1.75 -3.35 2.73
N LEU A 143 -2.37 -2.17 2.67
CA LEU A 143 -1.76 -0.91 3.08
C LEU A 143 -1.89 -0.70 4.60
N PRO A 144 -1.09 0.19 5.21
CA PRO A 144 -1.37 0.70 6.56
C PRO A 144 -2.80 1.23 6.68
N LEU A 145 -3.24 1.72 7.82
CA LEU A 145 -4.62 2.16 8.03
C LEU A 145 -5.04 3.20 6.99
N SER A 146 -6.27 3.09 6.49
CA SER A 146 -6.91 4.17 5.74
C SER A 146 -7.22 5.33 6.67
N TYR A 147 -7.45 6.51 6.09
CA TYR A 147 -7.94 7.64 6.90
C TYR A 147 -9.27 7.32 7.59
N LYS A 148 -10.17 6.58 6.92
CA LYS A 148 -11.41 6.09 7.53
C LYS A 148 -11.14 5.19 8.73
N GLU A 149 -10.32 4.16 8.59
CA GLU A 149 -9.96 3.23 9.68
C GLU A 149 -9.26 3.97 10.83
N TYR A 150 -8.47 5.00 10.52
CA TYR A 150 -7.84 5.86 11.52
C TYR A 150 -8.88 6.70 12.28
N VAL A 151 -9.84 7.34 11.59
CA VAL A 151 -10.95 8.08 12.21
C VAL A 151 -11.81 7.16 13.08
N ASP A 152 -12.13 5.97 12.59
CA ASP A 152 -12.92 4.98 13.34
C ASP A 152 -12.19 4.56 14.63
N ALA A 153 -10.85 4.40 14.59
CA ALA A 153 -10.04 4.09 15.78
C ALA A 153 -10.01 5.21 16.82
N TYR A 154 -10.23 6.46 16.42
CA TYR A 154 -10.30 7.63 17.28
C TYR A 154 -11.75 8.14 17.50
N SER A 155 -12.77 7.33 17.22
CA SER A 155 -14.18 7.73 17.29
C SER A 155 -14.62 8.30 18.67
N GLU A 156 -14.00 7.83 19.75
CA GLU A 156 -14.29 8.28 21.13
C GLU A 156 -13.45 9.50 21.56
N SER A 157 -12.53 9.99 20.72
CA SER A 157 -11.60 11.06 21.10
C SER A 157 -12.21 12.47 21.11
N GLY A 158 -13.35 12.67 20.45
CA GLY A 158 -13.96 13.99 20.25
C GLY A 158 -13.19 14.93 19.32
N LEU A 159 -12.12 14.47 18.69
CA LEU A 159 -11.31 15.27 17.77
C LEU A 159 -12.05 15.51 16.44
N SER A 160 -11.88 16.70 15.86
CA SER A 160 -12.42 16.98 14.52
C SER A 160 -11.67 16.19 13.44
N ARG A 161 -12.32 15.96 12.28
CA ARG A 161 -11.70 15.28 11.13
C ARG A 161 -10.44 15.97 10.66
N MET A 162 -10.40 17.29 10.66
CA MET A 162 -9.22 18.05 10.27
C MET A 162 -8.04 17.76 11.21
N VAL A 163 -8.27 17.76 12.52
CA VAL A 163 -7.22 17.41 13.50
C VAL A 163 -6.77 15.98 13.34
N LEU A 164 -7.68 15.05 13.10
CA LEU A 164 -7.35 13.65 12.83
C LEU A 164 -6.56 13.49 11.52
N TYR A 165 -6.84 14.29 10.49
CA TYR A 165 -6.06 14.29 9.25
C TYR A 165 -4.62 14.79 9.48
N GLU A 166 -4.45 15.90 10.19
CA GLU A 166 -3.10 16.40 10.53
C GLU A 166 -2.30 15.36 11.34
N LYS A 167 -2.95 14.66 12.29
CA LYS A 167 -2.32 13.56 13.02
C LYS A 167 -1.99 12.37 12.10
N TYR A 168 -2.91 11.98 11.23
CA TYR A 168 -2.74 10.88 10.27
C TYR A 168 -1.52 11.08 9.39
N VAL A 169 -1.31 12.28 8.85
CA VAL A 169 -0.18 12.57 7.97
C VAL A 169 1.13 12.83 8.72
N SER A 170 1.09 13.34 9.95
CA SER A 170 2.28 13.66 10.74
C SER A 170 2.76 12.52 11.64
N GLU A 171 1.82 11.76 12.21
CA GLU A 171 2.11 10.68 13.17
C GLU A 171 2.19 9.31 12.51
N GLY A 172 1.53 9.14 11.33
CA GLY A 172 1.54 7.92 10.55
C GLY A 172 0.31 7.05 10.72
N SER A 173 0.19 6.10 9.81
CA SER A 173 -0.96 5.21 9.64
C SER A 173 -0.67 3.73 9.95
N PHE A 174 0.54 3.39 10.41
CA PHE A 174 0.81 2.03 10.85
C PHE A 174 0.02 1.68 12.10
N PRO A 175 -0.67 0.50 12.15
CA PRO A 175 -1.52 0.14 13.28
C PRO A 175 -0.83 0.19 14.65
N GLY A 176 0.46 -0.17 14.71
CA GLY A 176 1.25 -0.12 15.95
C GLY A 176 1.39 1.28 16.56
N LEU A 177 1.25 2.34 15.76
CA LEU A 177 1.35 3.73 16.22
C LEU A 177 0.14 4.16 17.06
N LEU A 178 -1.02 3.53 16.87
CA LEU A 178 -2.21 3.82 17.68
C LEU A 178 -1.99 3.54 19.17
N HIS A 179 -1.13 2.57 19.50
CA HIS A 179 -0.77 2.23 20.89
C HIS A 179 0.21 3.22 21.53
N MET A 180 0.75 4.18 20.74
CA MET A 180 1.75 5.16 21.16
C MET A 180 1.24 6.60 21.04
N SER A 181 -0.09 6.80 20.97
CA SER A 181 -0.72 8.07 20.63
C SER A 181 -0.35 9.25 21.53
N GLU A 182 0.02 9.01 22.79
CA GLU A 182 0.38 10.05 23.77
C GLU A 182 1.91 10.24 23.93
N ASN A 183 2.72 9.37 23.33
CA ASN A 183 4.18 9.39 23.46
C ASN A 183 4.85 9.74 22.13
N TRP A 184 5.14 11.04 21.94
CA TRP A 184 5.77 11.51 20.71
C TRP A 184 7.14 10.85 20.46
N GLN A 185 8.00 10.75 21.49
CA GLN A 185 9.31 10.13 21.35
C GLN A 185 9.19 8.64 21.01
N GLY A 186 8.31 7.92 21.69
CA GLY A 186 8.06 6.50 21.42
C GLY A 186 7.58 6.25 19.99
N ARG A 187 6.76 7.16 19.43
CA ARG A 187 6.36 7.09 18.00
C ARG A 187 7.55 7.29 17.06
N GLN A 188 8.38 8.28 17.33
CA GLN A 188 9.59 8.52 16.51
C GLN A 188 10.54 7.32 16.54
N ASP A 189 10.78 6.77 17.72
CA ASP A 189 11.63 5.57 17.90
C ASP A 189 11.05 4.36 17.17
N TYR A 190 9.73 4.16 17.23
CA TYR A 190 9.04 3.09 16.51
C TYR A 190 9.15 3.28 14.98
N LEU A 191 8.87 4.48 14.47
CA LEU A 191 8.98 4.80 13.04
C LEU A 191 10.41 4.65 12.54
N GLN A 192 11.39 5.10 13.32
CA GLN A 192 12.81 4.91 12.98
C GLN A 192 13.19 3.43 12.95
N GLY A 193 12.74 2.64 13.92
CA GLY A 193 12.95 1.19 13.95
C GLY A 193 12.30 0.49 12.77
N LEU A 194 11.07 0.89 12.42
CA LEU A 194 10.36 0.35 11.26
C LEU A 194 11.06 0.72 9.94
N PHE A 195 11.44 1.99 9.77
CA PHE A 195 12.19 2.45 8.62
C PHE A 195 13.51 1.69 8.45
N ASN A 196 14.28 1.55 9.53
CA ASN A 196 15.52 0.79 9.51
C ASN A 196 15.29 -0.68 9.13
N THR A 197 14.23 -1.30 9.61
CA THR A 197 13.90 -2.70 9.28
C THR A 197 13.54 -2.84 7.80
N VAL A 198 12.63 -1.99 7.30
CA VAL A 198 12.17 -2.05 5.90
C VAL A 198 13.27 -1.63 4.94
N VAL A 199 13.96 -0.52 5.22
CA VAL A 199 14.95 0.05 4.28
C VAL A 199 16.31 -0.61 4.45
N LEU A 200 16.82 -0.70 5.67
CA LEU A 200 18.19 -1.18 5.87
C LEU A 200 18.27 -2.70 5.82
N LYS A 201 17.39 -3.40 6.51
CA LYS A 201 17.45 -4.87 6.54
C LYS A 201 16.93 -5.47 5.24
N ASP A 202 15.68 -5.22 4.88
CA ASP A 202 15.05 -5.92 3.76
C ASP A 202 15.66 -5.55 2.39
N ILE A 203 16.00 -4.27 2.18
CA ILE A 203 16.56 -3.80 0.89
C ILE A 203 18.07 -4.07 0.81
N VAL A 204 18.81 -3.73 1.87
CA VAL A 204 20.27 -3.89 1.91
C VAL A 204 20.65 -5.35 1.80
N ASP A 205 20.01 -6.23 2.57
CA ASP A 205 20.31 -7.67 2.55
C ASP A 205 19.95 -8.30 1.19
N ARG A 206 18.78 -7.94 0.64
CA ARG A 206 18.32 -8.48 -0.65
C ARG A 206 19.17 -8.03 -1.84
N LEU A 207 19.47 -6.74 -1.92
CA LEU A 207 20.26 -6.17 -3.01
C LEU A 207 21.77 -6.22 -2.76
N LYS A 208 22.20 -6.72 -1.60
CA LYS A 208 23.61 -6.73 -1.16
C LYS A 208 24.26 -5.36 -1.31
N ILE A 209 23.61 -4.32 -0.77
CA ILE A 209 24.05 -2.94 -0.90
C ILE A 209 25.23 -2.70 0.04
N ALA A 210 26.37 -2.30 -0.51
CA ALA A 210 27.55 -1.93 0.26
C ALA A 210 27.50 -0.48 0.77
N ASP A 211 26.97 0.45 -0.04
CA ASP A 211 26.87 1.87 0.31
C ASP A 211 25.46 2.24 0.82
N ILE A 212 25.23 2.01 2.12
CA ILE A 212 23.98 2.33 2.80
C ILE A 212 23.71 3.84 2.77
N LYS A 213 24.75 4.67 2.90
CA LYS A 213 24.59 6.14 2.89
C LYS A 213 24.12 6.66 1.53
N LEU A 214 24.48 5.98 0.45
CA LEU A 214 23.96 6.30 -0.88
C LEU A 214 22.48 5.96 -0.98
N LEU A 215 22.07 4.77 -0.49
CA LEU A 215 20.65 4.41 -0.43
C LEU A 215 19.85 5.44 0.37
N GLU A 216 20.29 5.81 1.56
CA GLU A 216 19.63 6.85 2.37
C GLU A 216 19.52 8.20 1.64
N SER A 217 20.55 8.58 0.89
CA SER A 217 20.53 9.82 0.11
C SER A 217 19.50 9.78 -1.02
N ILE A 218 19.37 8.63 -1.70
CA ILE A 218 18.34 8.39 -2.73
C ILE A 218 16.95 8.42 -2.10
N VAL A 219 16.77 7.74 -0.96
CA VAL A 219 15.49 7.74 -0.22
C VAL A 219 15.08 9.18 0.13
N ARG A 220 15.96 9.95 0.75
CA ARG A 220 15.70 11.37 1.10
C ARG A 220 15.34 12.21 -0.14
N TYR A 221 16.05 12.02 -1.26
CA TYR A 221 15.74 12.71 -2.51
C TYR A 221 14.32 12.39 -2.99
N ILE A 222 13.92 11.11 -2.97
CA ILE A 222 12.57 10.66 -3.39
C ILE A 222 11.51 11.27 -2.47
N PHE A 223 11.70 11.17 -1.16
CA PHE A 223 10.74 11.69 -0.18
C PHE A 223 10.59 13.22 -0.25
N ALA A 224 11.65 13.93 -0.65
CA ALA A 224 11.58 15.37 -0.92
C ALA A 224 10.83 15.72 -2.21
N ASN A 225 10.67 14.78 -3.14
CA ASN A 225 10.09 14.98 -4.46
C ASN A 225 8.87 14.07 -4.75
N ILE A 226 8.16 13.62 -3.70
CA ILE A 226 6.92 12.83 -3.88
C ILE A 226 5.92 13.62 -4.73
N GLY A 227 5.14 12.92 -5.56
CA GLY A 227 4.17 13.55 -6.45
C GLY A 227 4.80 14.28 -7.64
N SER A 228 6.13 14.39 -7.69
CA SER A 228 6.84 15.01 -8.82
C SER A 228 7.37 13.95 -9.79
N LEU A 229 7.56 14.35 -11.06
CA LEU A 229 8.15 13.48 -12.07
C LEU A 229 9.62 13.19 -11.75
N ILE A 230 9.93 11.92 -11.56
CA ILE A 230 11.28 11.47 -11.20
C ILE A 230 12.00 10.90 -12.44
N ASN A 231 13.27 11.30 -12.56
CA ASN A 231 14.18 10.76 -13.56
C ASN A 231 15.46 10.25 -12.86
N PRO A 232 15.81 8.96 -12.97
CA PRO A 232 17.03 8.40 -12.39
C PRO A 232 18.30 9.19 -12.74
N THR A 233 18.39 9.69 -13.97
CA THR A 233 19.52 10.56 -14.41
C THR A 233 19.60 11.87 -13.61
N LYS A 234 18.44 12.48 -13.31
CA LYS A 234 18.40 13.72 -12.51
C LYS A 234 18.84 13.43 -11.06
N ILE A 235 18.45 12.30 -10.51
CA ILE A 235 18.91 11.86 -9.17
C ILE A 235 20.42 11.65 -9.19
N ALA A 236 20.94 10.88 -10.15
CA ALA A 236 22.38 10.61 -10.27
C ALA A 236 23.19 11.90 -10.40
N ASN A 237 22.74 12.83 -11.24
CA ASN A 237 23.40 14.12 -11.43
C ASN A 237 23.39 14.97 -10.13
N SER A 238 22.23 15.01 -9.45
CA SER A 238 22.08 15.75 -8.18
C SER A 238 23.03 15.23 -7.09
N LEU A 239 23.09 13.90 -6.93
CA LEU A 239 23.97 13.24 -5.97
C LEU A 239 25.44 13.41 -6.33
N THR A 240 25.79 13.32 -7.62
CA THR A 240 27.15 13.55 -8.10
C THR A 240 27.60 15.00 -7.85
N SER A 241 26.73 15.96 -8.09
CA SER A 241 26.98 17.38 -7.77
C SER A 241 27.16 17.64 -6.27
N ALA A 242 26.48 16.83 -5.43
CA ALA A 242 26.66 16.84 -3.97
C ALA A 242 27.90 16.01 -3.50
N GLY A 243 28.79 15.63 -4.41
CA GLY A 243 30.03 14.91 -4.10
C GLY A 243 29.89 13.38 -3.99
N ARG A 244 28.75 12.82 -4.38
CA ARG A 244 28.52 11.36 -4.38
C ARG A 244 28.33 10.82 -5.80
N LYS A 245 29.38 10.39 -6.42
CA LYS A 245 29.35 9.82 -7.78
C LYS A 245 28.51 8.53 -7.79
N VAL A 246 27.47 8.51 -8.59
CA VAL A 246 26.59 7.37 -8.80
C VAL A 246 26.13 7.30 -10.25
N ASP A 247 25.99 6.10 -10.79
CA ASP A 247 25.46 5.87 -12.13
C ASP A 247 23.94 5.61 -12.11
N ASN A 248 23.29 5.80 -13.26
CA ASN A 248 21.84 5.63 -13.41
C ASN A 248 21.36 4.21 -13.08
N LYS A 249 22.15 3.17 -13.43
CA LYS A 249 21.76 1.77 -13.19
C LYS A 249 21.68 1.48 -11.69
N THR A 250 22.60 2.05 -10.91
CA THR A 250 22.59 1.94 -9.44
C THR A 250 21.37 2.63 -8.87
N VAL A 251 21.03 3.84 -9.34
CA VAL A 251 19.80 4.55 -8.92
C VAL A 251 18.55 3.73 -9.24
N GLU A 252 18.44 3.23 -10.48
CA GLU A 252 17.29 2.39 -10.89
C GLU A 252 17.18 1.11 -10.06
N ARG A 253 18.31 0.46 -9.76
CA ARG A 253 18.33 -0.73 -8.89
C ARG A 253 17.82 -0.42 -7.50
N TYR A 254 18.20 0.74 -6.94
CA TYR A 254 17.74 1.14 -5.60
C TYR A 254 16.27 1.56 -5.59
N LEU A 255 15.79 2.25 -6.65
CA LEU A 255 14.38 2.54 -6.82
C LEU A 255 13.53 1.26 -6.85
N ARG A 256 13.92 0.27 -7.68
CA ARG A 256 13.26 -1.03 -7.69
C ARG A 256 13.26 -1.70 -6.32
N GLY A 257 14.38 -1.63 -5.59
CA GLY A 257 14.47 -2.16 -4.23
C GLY A 257 13.46 -1.52 -3.27
N LEU A 258 13.24 -0.21 -3.39
CA LEU A 258 12.26 0.54 -2.61
C LEU A 258 10.81 0.20 -3.02
N GLU A 259 10.55 0.03 -4.32
CA GLU A 259 9.26 -0.45 -4.84
C GLU A 259 8.97 -1.87 -4.35
N ASP A 260 9.94 -2.76 -4.49
CA ASP A 260 9.84 -4.15 -4.04
C ASP A 260 9.66 -4.31 -2.53
N SER A 261 10.07 -3.35 -1.71
CA SER A 261 9.79 -3.34 -0.26
C SER A 261 8.43 -2.76 0.09
N LEU A 262 7.65 -2.33 -0.93
CA LEU A 262 6.37 -1.64 -0.78
C LEU A 262 6.48 -0.31 0.01
N LEU A 263 7.68 0.27 0.04
CA LEU A 263 7.91 1.61 0.61
C LEU A 263 7.52 2.71 -0.36
N LEU A 264 7.72 2.44 -1.68
CA LEU A 264 7.40 3.35 -2.78
C LEU A 264 6.43 2.69 -3.76
N TYR A 265 5.63 3.52 -4.37
CA TYR A 265 4.71 3.17 -5.45
C TYR A 265 5.05 3.99 -6.69
N ASN A 266 5.40 3.30 -7.75
CA ASN A 266 5.61 3.87 -9.07
C ASN A 266 4.26 4.06 -9.75
N THR A 267 4.01 5.28 -10.28
CA THR A 267 2.78 5.61 -11.00
C THR A 267 3.11 6.04 -12.40
N GLU A 268 2.78 5.18 -13.36
CA GLU A 268 3.03 5.41 -14.78
C GLU A 268 2.14 6.54 -15.31
N ARG A 269 2.52 7.08 -16.47
CA ARG A 269 1.74 8.11 -17.14
C ARG A 269 0.79 7.48 -18.15
N PHE A 270 -0.40 8.04 -18.25
CA PHE A 270 -1.45 7.66 -19.18
C PHE A 270 -1.73 8.85 -20.11
N ASP A 271 -1.53 8.66 -21.41
CA ASP A 271 -1.99 9.64 -22.41
C ASP A 271 -3.51 9.62 -22.47
N VAL A 272 -4.14 10.65 -21.92
CA VAL A 272 -5.60 10.76 -21.83
C VAL A 272 -6.24 10.84 -23.21
N ARG A 273 -5.54 11.43 -24.19
CA ARG A 273 -6.03 11.58 -25.56
C ARG A 273 -5.84 10.33 -26.41
N GLY A 274 -4.62 9.73 -26.36
CA GLY A 274 -4.29 8.51 -27.09
C GLY A 274 -4.82 7.25 -26.39
N LYS A 275 -5.22 7.35 -25.11
CA LYS A 275 -5.63 6.22 -24.26
C LYS A 275 -4.58 5.11 -24.18
N GLU A 276 -3.31 5.49 -24.07
CA GLU A 276 -2.18 4.58 -24.02
C GLU A 276 -1.23 4.88 -22.85
N LEU A 277 -0.49 3.86 -22.41
CA LEU A 277 0.48 4.00 -21.35
C LEU A 277 1.81 4.56 -21.87
N LEU A 278 2.34 5.55 -21.17
CA LEU A 278 3.63 6.16 -21.46
C LEU A 278 4.66 5.71 -20.44
N ARG A 279 5.68 4.98 -20.87
CA ARG A 279 6.76 4.48 -19.99
C ARG A 279 7.82 5.54 -19.64
N LEU A 280 7.44 6.81 -19.53
CA LEU A 280 8.38 7.91 -19.36
C LEU A 280 8.10 8.65 -18.02
N ARG A 281 9.16 8.80 -17.21
CA ARG A 281 9.18 9.67 -16.02
C ARG A 281 7.97 9.48 -15.09
N PRO A 282 7.93 8.40 -14.31
CA PRO A 282 6.86 8.16 -13.36
C PRO A 282 6.85 9.22 -12.24
N LYS A 283 5.71 9.36 -11.57
CA LYS A 283 5.65 9.92 -10.21
C LYS A 283 5.81 8.79 -9.20
N TYR A 284 6.34 9.14 -8.03
CA TYR A 284 6.45 8.21 -6.91
C TYR A 284 5.64 8.71 -5.72
N TYR A 285 4.94 7.78 -5.09
CA TYR A 285 4.20 7.98 -3.86
C TYR A 285 4.76 7.06 -2.78
N VAL A 286 4.62 7.45 -1.52
CA VAL A 286 5.14 6.71 -0.38
C VAL A 286 4.01 6.03 0.38
N VAL A 287 4.32 4.90 1.02
CA VAL A 287 3.33 4.10 1.74
C VAL A 287 2.74 4.81 2.96
N ASP A 288 3.51 5.71 3.58
CA ASP A 288 3.09 6.45 4.77
C ASP A 288 3.84 7.80 4.86
N MET A 289 3.09 8.87 5.11
CA MET A 289 3.64 10.22 5.18
C MET A 289 4.51 10.48 6.40
N ALA A 290 4.34 9.70 7.49
CA ALA A 290 5.18 9.83 8.68
C ALA A 290 6.66 9.54 8.40
N PHE A 291 6.97 8.69 7.42
CA PHE A 291 8.36 8.50 7.00
C PHE A 291 8.94 9.77 6.34
N LYS A 292 8.11 10.54 5.61
CA LYS A 292 8.55 11.85 5.10
C LYS A 292 8.87 12.79 6.27
N GLN A 293 8.00 12.84 7.28
CA GLN A 293 8.21 13.64 8.50
C GLN A 293 9.50 13.24 9.22
N LEU A 294 9.72 11.91 9.38
CA LEU A 294 10.93 11.38 10.02
C LEU A 294 12.22 11.77 9.31
N LEU A 295 12.22 11.75 7.97
CA LEU A 295 13.41 11.99 7.16
C LEU A 295 13.66 13.46 6.84
N LEU A 296 12.61 14.27 6.81
CA LEU A 296 12.60 15.67 6.36
C LEU A 296 11.69 16.50 7.27
N PRO A 297 12.19 17.03 8.40
CA PRO A 297 11.35 17.69 9.40
C PRO A 297 10.66 18.99 8.94
N ASP A 298 11.05 19.59 7.81
CA ASP A 298 10.49 20.86 7.27
C ASP A 298 9.32 20.66 6.28
N ILE A 299 8.37 19.80 6.60
CA ILE A 299 7.29 19.36 5.68
C ILE A 299 6.26 20.44 5.36
N ASN A 300 6.09 21.47 6.17
CA ASN A 300 5.03 22.49 6.03
C ASN A 300 5.01 23.23 4.69
N ARG A 301 5.94 22.93 3.78
CA ARG A 301 6.06 23.60 2.46
C ARG A 301 5.37 22.85 1.32
N ASP A 302 4.83 21.64 1.55
CA ASP A 302 4.37 20.77 0.45
C ASP A 302 3.06 20.04 0.76
N ARG A 303 2.06 20.80 1.26
CA ARG A 303 0.75 20.22 1.69
C ARG A 303 -0.01 19.63 0.50
N GLY A 304 0.13 20.18 -0.70
CA GLY A 304 -0.51 19.68 -1.91
C GLY A 304 -0.07 18.25 -2.24
N HIS A 305 1.24 18.00 -2.32
CA HIS A 305 1.75 16.65 -2.60
C HIS A 305 1.50 15.65 -1.46
N VAL A 306 1.40 16.13 -0.19
CA VAL A 306 0.97 15.28 0.93
C VAL A 306 -0.46 14.79 0.71
N LEU A 307 -1.37 15.71 0.36
CA LEU A 307 -2.76 15.38 0.06
C LEU A 307 -2.89 14.46 -1.15
N GLU A 308 -2.15 14.76 -2.21
CA GLU A 308 -2.07 13.93 -3.41
C GLU A 308 -1.63 12.49 -3.07
N ASN A 309 -0.60 12.32 -2.20
CA ASN A 309 -0.16 11.00 -1.74
C ASN A 309 -1.25 10.23 -0.97
N VAL A 310 -2.00 10.90 -0.11
CA VAL A 310 -3.09 10.28 0.66
C VAL A 310 -4.21 9.82 -0.29
N VAL A 311 -4.58 10.67 -1.26
CA VAL A 311 -5.59 10.31 -2.29
C VAL A 311 -5.11 9.13 -3.14
N TYR A 312 -3.84 9.13 -3.57
CA TYR A 312 -3.25 8.01 -4.30
C TYR A 312 -3.39 6.68 -3.56
N LEU A 313 -2.99 6.64 -2.27
CA LEU A 313 -3.10 5.43 -1.46
C LEU A 313 -4.55 4.97 -1.28
N GLU A 314 -5.48 5.91 -1.14
CA GLU A 314 -6.90 5.57 -1.03
C GLU A 314 -7.47 5.01 -2.35
N LEU A 315 -7.10 5.56 -3.50
CA LEU A 315 -7.48 5.01 -4.81
C LEU A 315 -6.95 3.57 -4.96
N ARG A 316 -5.68 3.34 -4.59
CA ARG A 316 -5.08 1.98 -4.57
C ARG A 316 -5.86 1.03 -3.66
N ARG A 317 -6.20 1.49 -2.45
CA ARG A 317 -6.97 0.70 -1.46
C ARG A 317 -8.34 0.31 -1.99
N ARG A 318 -8.99 1.19 -2.75
CA ARG A 318 -10.28 0.91 -3.42
C ARG A 318 -10.14 -0.01 -4.63
N GLY A 319 -8.94 -0.51 -4.92
CA GLY A 319 -8.68 -1.46 -6.00
C GLY A 319 -8.55 -0.85 -7.39
N TYR A 320 -8.34 0.48 -7.48
CA TYR A 320 -8.05 1.12 -8.75
C TYR A 320 -6.61 0.87 -9.19
N THR A 321 -6.41 0.69 -10.48
CA THR A 321 -5.11 0.94 -11.11
C THR A 321 -4.99 2.44 -11.37
N VAL A 322 -3.95 3.06 -10.81
CA VAL A 322 -3.80 4.52 -10.79
C VAL A 322 -2.67 4.96 -11.70
N TYR A 323 -2.94 5.93 -12.54
CA TYR A 323 -1.99 6.55 -13.47
C TYR A 323 -1.98 8.07 -13.28
N VAL A 324 -0.91 8.73 -13.74
CA VAL A 324 -0.87 10.18 -13.91
C VAL A 324 -1.36 10.54 -15.32
N GLY A 325 -2.37 11.39 -15.42
CA GLY A 325 -2.96 11.77 -16.71
C GLY A 325 -2.11 12.79 -17.45
N GLN A 326 -1.57 12.42 -18.62
CA GLN A 326 -0.87 13.36 -19.50
C GLN A 326 -1.84 13.97 -20.49
N LEU A 327 -1.82 15.30 -20.58
CA LEU A 327 -2.51 16.08 -21.60
C LEU A 327 -1.50 16.74 -22.56
N THR A 328 -1.98 17.29 -23.66
CA THR A 328 -1.16 18.10 -24.58
C THR A 328 -0.56 19.33 -23.86
N LYS A 329 -1.32 19.92 -22.93
CA LYS A 329 -0.88 20.97 -22.03
C LYS A 329 -1.33 20.63 -20.60
N GLY A 330 -0.39 20.44 -19.69
CA GLY A 330 -0.66 20.10 -18.30
C GLY A 330 -0.83 18.60 -18.05
N GLU A 331 -1.23 18.28 -16.85
CA GLU A 331 -1.49 16.92 -16.40
C GLU A 331 -2.74 16.86 -15.51
N ILE A 332 -3.34 15.68 -15.40
CA ILE A 332 -4.36 15.35 -14.39
C ILE A 332 -3.65 14.53 -13.33
N ASP A 333 -3.85 14.85 -12.06
CA ASP A 333 -3.14 14.19 -10.97
C ASP A 333 -3.36 12.68 -11.03
N PHE A 334 -4.61 12.22 -11.21
CA PHE A 334 -4.89 10.79 -11.34
C PHE A 334 -5.92 10.46 -12.42
N VAL A 335 -5.57 9.44 -13.19
CA VAL A 335 -6.49 8.64 -14.00
C VAL A 335 -6.62 7.29 -13.30
N ALA A 336 -7.76 7.06 -12.66
CA ALA A 336 -8.04 5.88 -11.89
C ALA A 336 -8.89 4.89 -12.70
N GLN A 337 -8.39 3.68 -12.94
CA GLN A 337 -9.06 2.64 -13.70
C GLN A 337 -9.65 1.59 -12.76
N LYS A 338 -10.96 1.42 -12.79
CA LYS A 338 -11.66 0.34 -12.10
C LYS A 338 -11.40 -1.02 -12.77
N PRO A 339 -11.52 -2.13 -12.00
CA PRO A 339 -11.69 -3.45 -12.62
C PRO A 339 -12.83 -3.40 -13.65
N GLY A 340 -12.55 -3.84 -14.88
CA GLY A 340 -13.50 -3.72 -16.00
C GLY A 340 -13.25 -2.52 -16.94
N GLY A 341 -12.21 -1.71 -16.66
CA GLY A 341 -11.69 -0.70 -17.61
C GLY A 341 -12.36 0.68 -17.55
N ILE A 342 -13.31 0.89 -16.66
CA ILE A 342 -13.95 2.22 -16.47
C ILE A 342 -12.95 3.17 -15.85
N LEU A 343 -12.79 4.35 -16.45
CA LEU A 343 -11.91 5.42 -15.99
C LEU A 343 -12.65 6.42 -15.11
N GLU A 344 -11.92 7.02 -14.18
CA GLU A 344 -12.33 8.21 -13.42
C GLU A 344 -11.13 9.17 -13.36
N TYR A 345 -11.38 10.46 -13.37
CA TYR A 345 -10.35 11.49 -13.36
C TYR A 345 -10.41 12.28 -12.06
N TYR A 346 -9.27 12.47 -11.44
CA TYR A 346 -9.14 13.16 -10.15
C TYR A 346 -8.10 14.26 -10.24
N GLN A 347 -8.49 15.46 -9.82
CA GLN A 347 -7.59 16.57 -9.55
C GLN A 347 -7.63 16.87 -8.06
N VAL A 348 -6.49 17.12 -7.45
CA VAL A 348 -6.34 17.27 -6.00
C VAL A 348 -5.72 18.62 -5.69
N SER A 349 -6.40 19.44 -4.90
CA SER A 349 -5.89 20.74 -4.48
C SER A 349 -6.17 20.99 -2.99
N GLU A 350 -5.31 21.73 -2.31
CA GLU A 350 -5.59 22.11 -0.92
C GLU A 350 -6.83 23.01 -0.85
N SER A 351 -6.92 24.01 -1.74
CA SER A 351 -8.09 24.90 -1.83
C SER A 351 -8.26 25.46 -3.23
N VAL A 352 -9.50 25.70 -3.62
CA VAL A 352 -9.89 26.37 -4.87
C VAL A 352 -10.79 27.58 -4.62
N LEU A 353 -10.72 28.16 -3.43
CA LEU A 353 -11.48 29.37 -3.10
C LEU A 353 -11.00 30.58 -3.93
N ASP A 354 -9.68 30.62 -4.22
CA ASP A 354 -9.15 31.60 -5.17
C ASP A 354 -9.55 31.25 -6.61
N PRO A 355 -10.20 32.17 -7.36
CA PRO A 355 -10.66 31.89 -8.73
C PRO A 355 -9.53 31.49 -9.69
N THR A 356 -8.36 32.08 -9.58
CA THR A 356 -7.22 31.78 -10.46
C THR A 356 -6.72 30.34 -10.23
N THR A 357 -6.64 29.94 -8.97
CA THR A 357 -6.30 28.56 -8.57
C THR A 357 -7.35 27.60 -9.06
N ARG A 358 -8.64 27.92 -8.85
CA ARG A 358 -9.75 27.09 -9.32
C ARG A 358 -9.72 26.85 -10.82
N ASP A 359 -9.56 27.91 -11.60
CA ASP A 359 -9.55 27.82 -13.06
C ASP A 359 -8.36 26.98 -13.55
N ARG A 360 -7.21 27.10 -12.88
CA ARG A 360 -6.03 26.29 -13.15
C ARG A 360 -6.29 24.80 -12.87
N GLU A 361 -6.93 24.46 -11.76
CA GLU A 361 -7.21 23.08 -11.37
C GLU A 361 -8.34 22.44 -12.17
N LEU A 362 -9.31 23.21 -12.65
CA LEU A 362 -10.39 22.73 -13.51
C LEU A 362 -9.93 22.51 -14.96
N ALA A 363 -9.03 23.34 -15.47
CA ALA A 363 -8.62 23.31 -16.88
C ALA A 363 -8.16 21.93 -17.39
N PRO A 364 -7.37 21.12 -16.66
CA PRO A 364 -7.02 19.77 -17.09
C PRO A 364 -8.24 18.86 -17.24
N LEU A 365 -9.19 18.89 -16.31
CA LEU A 365 -10.40 18.07 -16.34
C LEU A 365 -11.36 18.51 -17.44
N GLU A 366 -11.46 19.81 -17.74
CA GLU A 366 -12.26 20.36 -18.83
C GLU A 366 -11.69 20.02 -20.22
N ALA A 367 -10.36 19.82 -20.29
CA ALA A 367 -9.70 19.39 -21.52
C ALA A 367 -10.03 17.96 -21.94
N VAL A 368 -10.49 17.13 -21.01
CA VAL A 368 -10.95 15.75 -21.27
C VAL A 368 -12.35 15.77 -21.87
N LYS A 369 -12.51 15.20 -23.06
CA LYS A 369 -13.78 15.28 -23.85
C LYS A 369 -14.63 14.01 -23.72
N ASP A 370 -14.19 13.00 -22.97
CA ASP A 370 -15.01 11.80 -22.76
C ASP A 370 -16.04 11.99 -21.61
N GLN A 371 -16.89 10.97 -21.42
CA GLN A 371 -18.01 11.00 -20.48
C GLN A 371 -17.69 10.35 -19.13
N TYR A 372 -16.43 10.00 -18.88
CA TYR A 372 -16.05 9.41 -17.59
C TYR A 372 -16.16 10.43 -16.45
N PRO A 373 -16.46 9.99 -15.23
CA PRO A 373 -16.56 10.86 -14.06
C PRO A 373 -15.30 11.66 -13.81
N LYS A 374 -15.47 12.92 -13.40
CA LYS A 374 -14.39 13.86 -13.12
C LYS A 374 -14.60 14.47 -11.73
N PHE A 375 -13.58 14.40 -10.90
CA PHE A 375 -13.62 14.85 -9.52
C PHE A 375 -12.51 15.88 -9.24
N LEU A 376 -12.90 16.97 -8.57
CA LEU A 376 -11.98 17.92 -7.97
C LEU A 376 -12.06 17.75 -6.46
N LEU A 377 -11.00 17.18 -5.86
CA LEU A 377 -10.92 16.93 -4.43
C LEU A 377 -10.19 18.07 -3.72
N THR A 378 -10.84 18.69 -2.74
CA THR A 378 -10.28 19.84 -2.01
C THR A 378 -10.48 19.71 -0.50
N MET A 379 -9.69 20.45 0.29
CA MET A 379 -9.92 20.58 1.73
C MET A 379 -10.98 21.63 2.08
N ASP A 380 -11.52 22.33 1.07
CA ASP A 380 -12.53 23.36 1.29
C ASP A 380 -13.79 22.76 1.92
N GLU A 381 -14.35 23.45 2.93
CA GLU A 381 -15.63 23.09 3.52
C GLU A 381 -16.75 23.43 2.52
N LEU A 382 -17.54 22.43 2.14
CA LEU A 382 -18.61 22.56 1.17
C LEU A 382 -19.95 22.33 1.86
N TYR A 383 -20.79 23.37 1.91
CA TYR A 383 -22.18 23.23 2.39
C TYR A 383 -23.07 22.43 1.43
N LYS A 384 -22.71 22.41 0.13
CA LYS A 384 -23.35 21.62 -0.94
C LYS A 384 -22.30 21.21 -1.97
N PRO A 385 -22.44 20.03 -2.57
CA PRO A 385 -21.57 19.65 -3.69
C PRO A 385 -21.65 20.70 -4.80
N HIS A 386 -20.50 21.15 -5.28
CA HIS A 386 -20.41 22.01 -6.46
C HIS A 386 -20.16 21.16 -7.71
N ASN A 387 -20.79 21.57 -8.81
CA ASN A 387 -20.60 20.94 -10.11
C ASN A 387 -20.20 22.00 -11.15
N TYR A 388 -19.00 21.87 -11.68
CA TYR A 388 -18.47 22.73 -12.73
C TYR A 388 -18.57 22.00 -14.08
N ASN A 389 -19.69 22.17 -14.80
CA ASN A 389 -19.88 21.57 -16.14
C ASN A 389 -19.60 20.05 -16.18
N GLY A 390 -20.07 19.30 -15.18
CA GLY A 390 -19.87 17.86 -15.08
C GLY A 390 -18.66 17.44 -14.23
N ILE A 391 -17.85 18.37 -13.73
CA ILE A 391 -16.79 18.13 -12.77
C ILE A 391 -17.35 18.29 -11.35
N GLN A 392 -17.31 17.23 -10.56
CA GLN A 392 -17.82 17.23 -9.18
C GLN A 392 -16.74 17.69 -8.22
N GLN A 393 -16.95 18.80 -7.50
CA GLN A 393 -16.09 19.17 -6.40
C GLN A 393 -16.57 18.47 -5.12
N CYS A 394 -15.65 17.79 -4.43
CA CYS A 394 -15.89 17.09 -3.17
C CYS A 394 -14.89 17.54 -2.11
N ASN A 395 -15.33 17.62 -0.85
CA ASN A 395 -14.38 17.70 0.26
C ASN A 395 -13.62 16.38 0.35
N VAL A 396 -12.29 16.47 0.37
CA VAL A 396 -11.43 15.26 0.33
C VAL A 396 -11.56 14.41 1.58
N LEU A 397 -11.78 15.00 2.78
CA LEU A 397 -11.95 14.25 4.01
C LEU A 397 -13.26 13.43 4.01
N ASP A 398 -14.33 14.00 3.44
CA ASP A 398 -15.60 13.29 3.25
C ASP A 398 -15.42 12.16 2.23
N TRP A 399 -14.73 12.44 1.13
CA TRP A 399 -14.42 11.41 0.13
C TRP A 399 -13.57 10.26 0.70
N LEU A 400 -12.56 10.57 1.55
CA LEU A 400 -11.70 9.57 2.19
C LEU A 400 -12.46 8.63 3.13
N ILE A 401 -13.53 9.09 3.77
CA ILE A 401 -14.36 8.25 4.67
C ILE A 401 -15.56 7.60 3.95
N GLY A 402 -15.73 7.87 2.65
CA GLY A 402 -16.76 7.26 1.82
C GLY A 402 -18.13 7.94 1.89
N MET A 403 -18.17 9.23 2.18
CA MET A 403 -19.36 10.09 2.12
C MET A 403 -19.54 10.73 0.75
#